data_00ada965032c2e9eb328c2fd82056621
#
_entry.id   00ada965032c2e9eb328c2fd82056621
#
_cell.length_a   1.000
_cell.length_b   1.000
_cell.length_c   1.000
_cell.angle_alpha   90.00
_cell.angle_beta   90.00
_cell.angle_gamma   90.00
#
_symmetry.space_group_name_H-M   'P 1'
#
loop_
_entity.id
_entity.type
_entity.pdbx_description
1 polymer ?
#
loop_
_entity_poly.entity_id
_entity_poly.type
_entity_poly.pdbx_seq_one_letter_code
_entity_poly.pdbx_strand_id
1 'polypeptide(L)'
;MSDTYNDRNDAEARDEAELNAEAGLDADPAHELAQDDDLGPIDALIAERDEWKDRALRAVAEADNVKRRAEREMNDARAYAITRFARDLLGVADNLSRALQAAPKENADAAVGGLVTGLEMTEKSLLSAFESNGLTRVAPEAGEAFDPNLHQAMMEQPSDAVAPGKVIQTMQAGYALFGRVVRPAMVVVAARGSGGGSQEPGARVDAKV
;
A
#
# COMPACT_ATOMS: atom_id res chain seq x y z
N MET A 1 7.25 29.34 -37.84
CA MET A 1 8.25 30.40 -37.59
C MET A 1 9.54 29.77 -37.10
N SER A 2 10.12 28.82 -37.87
CA SER A 2 11.32 28.03 -37.46
C SER A 2 12.35 27.77 -38.60
N ASP A 3 12.13 28.35 -39.78
CA ASP A 3 13.01 28.05 -40.95
C ASP A 3 14.12 29.08 -41.23
N THR A 4 14.19 30.19 -40.50
CA THR A 4 15.15 31.26 -40.72
C THR A 4 16.45 31.16 -39.94
N TYR A 5 16.56 30.18 -39.00
CA TYR A 5 17.76 30.01 -38.18
C TYR A 5 18.79 29.06 -38.80
N ASN A 6 18.34 28.15 -39.64
CA ASN A 6 19.23 27.16 -40.29
C ASN A 6 19.98 27.70 -41.48
N ASP A 7 19.40 28.66 -42.25
CA ASP A 7 19.99 29.21 -43.45
C ASP A 7 21.21 30.13 -43.19
N ARG A 8 21.32 30.73 -42.01
CA ARG A 8 22.48 31.57 -41.64
C ARG A 8 23.74 30.77 -41.33
N ASN A 9 23.56 29.63 -40.67
CA ASN A 9 24.71 28.77 -40.30
C ASN A 9 25.35 28.09 -41.51
N ASP A 10 24.54 27.77 -42.53
CA ASP A 10 25.04 27.16 -43.78
C ASP A 10 25.74 28.16 -44.70
N ALA A 11 25.40 29.47 -44.62
CA ALA A 11 26.08 30.54 -45.36
C ALA A 11 27.45 30.88 -44.72
N GLU A 12 27.53 30.97 -43.40
CA GLU A 12 28.80 31.26 -42.70
C GLU A 12 29.80 30.10 -42.85
N ALA A 13 29.32 28.84 -42.83
CA ALA A 13 30.20 27.68 -43.04
C ALA A 13 30.76 27.59 -44.48
N ARG A 14 30.08 28.14 -45.47
CA ARG A 14 30.60 28.21 -46.87
C ARG A 14 31.62 29.31 -47.05
N ASP A 15 31.43 30.47 -46.45
CA ASP A 15 32.38 31.59 -46.51
C ASP A 15 33.71 31.25 -45.79
N GLU A 16 33.67 30.53 -44.66
CA GLU A 16 34.87 30.05 -43.95
C GLU A 16 35.62 28.96 -44.75
N ALA A 17 34.93 28.11 -45.52
CA ALA A 17 35.54 27.10 -46.35
C ALA A 17 36.22 27.69 -47.60
N GLU A 18 35.69 28.77 -48.21
CA GLU A 18 36.29 29.49 -49.33
C GLU A 18 37.51 30.30 -48.89
N LEU A 19 37.48 30.95 -47.72
CA LEU A 19 38.62 31.68 -47.15
C LEU A 19 39.83 30.78 -46.82
N ASN A 20 39.59 29.56 -46.40
CA ASN A 20 40.67 28.59 -46.16
C ASN A 20 41.25 27.97 -47.47
N ALA A 21 40.48 27.94 -48.53
CA ALA A 21 40.95 27.45 -49.80
C ALA A 21 41.90 28.45 -50.56
N GLU A 22 41.75 29.79 -50.37
CA GLU A 22 42.61 30.81 -50.96
C GLU A 22 43.94 31.06 -50.20
N ALA A 23 43.97 30.64 -48.88
CA ALA A 23 45.12 30.93 -48.02
C ALA A 23 46.37 30.06 -48.30
N GLY A 24 46.30 29.06 -49.17
CA GLY A 24 47.48 28.32 -49.64
C GLY A 24 48.44 27.85 -48.54
N LEU A 25 47.89 27.52 -47.37
CA LEU A 25 48.67 26.98 -46.25
C LEU A 25 48.91 25.51 -46.54
N ASP A 26 50.07 25.23 -47.13
CA ASP A 26 50.68 23.90 -47.18
C ASP A 26 50.68 23.35 -45.74
N ALA A 27 49.82 22.37 -45.46
CA ALA A 27 49.80 21.65 -44.19
C ALA A 27 51.18 20.99 -44.03
N ASP A 28 51.99 21.49 -43.13
CA ASP A 28 53.26 20.89 -42.74
C ASP A 28 53.00 19.46 -42.23
N PRO A 29 53.47 18.42 -42.96
CA PRO A 29 53.25 17.03 -42.59
C PRO A 29 53.92 16.66 -41.23
N ALA A 30 54.71 17.57 -40.66
CA ALA A 30 55.35 17.36 -39.34
C ALA A 30 54.45 17.60 -38.17
N HIS A 31 53.24 18.22 -38.37
CA HIS A 31 52.32 18.48 -37.26
C HIS A 31 51.32 17.35 -37.02
N GLU A 32 51.20 16.41 -37.96
CA GLU A 32 50.24 15.30 -37.90
C GLU A 32 50.75 14.07 -37.12
N LEU A 33 52.05 14.04 -36.75
CA LEU A 33 52.65 12.90 -36.04
C LEU A 33 52.85 13.10 -34.52
N ALA A 34 52.41 14.24 -33.95
CA ALA A 34 52.66 14.54 -32.53
C ALA A 34 51.40 14.46 -31.63
N GLN A 35 50.26 14.04 -32.16
CA GLN A 35 48.99 14.09 -31.37
C GLN A 35 48.43 12.73 -30.90
N ASP A 36 49.03 11.60 -31.29
CA ASP A 36 48.39 10.29 -31.05
C ASP A 36 48.98 9.48 -29.89
N ASP A 37 50.10 9.90 -29.30
CA ASP A 37 50.80 9.11 -28.27
C ASP A 37 50.53 9.54 -26.80
N ASP A 38 49.85 10.69 -26.55
CA ASP A 38 49.67 11.25 -25.21
C ASP A 38 48.24 11.11 -24.69
N LEU A 39 47.28 10.62 -25.46
CA LEU A 39 45.87 10.41 -25.04
C LEU A 39 45.66 9.10 -24.28
N GLY A 40 46.50 8.10 -24.49
CA GLY A 40 46.39 6.80 -23.83
C GLY A 40 46.34 6.85 -22.30
N PRO A 41 47.19 7.65 -21.61
CA PRO A 41 47.12 7.81 -20.15
C PRO A 41 45.86 8.54 -19.68
N ILE A 42 45.37 9.49 -20.48
CA ILE A 42 44.15 10.26 -20.15
C ILE A 42 42.92 9.38 -20.31
N ASP A 43 42.84 8.61 -21.38
CA ASP A 43 41.73 7.66 -21.60
C ASP A 43 41.69 6.57 -20.53
N ALA A 44 42.85 6.07 -20.07
CA ALA A 44 42.94 5.15 -18.96
C ALA A 44 42.41 5.74 -17.65
N LEU A 45 42.74 7.01 -17.34
CA LEU A 45 42.25 7.72 -16.17
C LEU A 45 40.73 8.01 -16.25
N ILE A 46 40.24 8.32 -17.44
CA ILE A 46 38.80 8.47 -17.69
C ILE A 46 38.06 7.16 -17.44
N ALA A 47 38.60 6.05 -17.98
CA ALA A 47 37.99 4.73 -17.73
C ALA A 47 37.99 4.34 -16.25
N GLU A 48 39.11 4.57 -15.54
CA GLU A 48 39.19 4.32 -14.10
C GLU A 48 38.18 5.19 -13.31
N ARG A 49 38.08 6.48 -13.64
CA ARG A 49 37.09 7.38 -13.07
C ARG A 49 35.65 6.87 -13.24
N ASP A 50 35.34 6.42 -14.46
CA ASP A 50 34.00 5.95 -14.79
C ASP A 50 33.70 4.62 -14.08
N GLU A 51 34.67 3.70 -13.95
CA GLU A 51 34.52 2.52 -13.10
C GLU A 51 34.26 2.86 -11.64
N TRP A 52 35.02 3.80 -11.07
CA TRP A 52 34.83 4.24 -9.70
C TRP A 52 33.46 4.91 -9.50
N LYS A 53 33.03 5.72 -10.48
CA LYS A 53 31.71 6.33 -10.46
C LYS A 53 30.60 5.28 -10.50
N ASP A 54 30.70 4.27 -11.37
CA ASP A 54 29.73 3.19 -11.44
C ASP A 54 29.70 2.33 -10.18
N ARG A 55 30.87 2.07 -9.59
CA ARG A 55 30.96 1.38 -8.29
C ARG A 55 30.32 2.20 -7.17
N ALA A 56 30.57 3.51 -7.14
CA ALA A 56 29.97 4.41 -6.16
C ALA A 56 28.45 4.48 -6.33
N LEU A 57 27.92 4.62 -7.54
CA LEU A 57 26.48 4.63 -7.80
C LEU A 57 25.81 3.32 -7.40
N ARG A 58 26.44 2.18 -7.69
CA ARG A 58 25.95 0.88 -7.24
C ARG A 58 25.94 0.76 -5.72
N ALA A 59 27.02 1.15 -5.06
CA ALA A 59 27.11 1.11 -3.60
C ALA A 59 26.06 2.00 -2.93
N VAL A 60 25.76 3.18 -3.47
CA VAL A 60 24.69 4.07 -2.98
C VAL A 60 23.33 3.39 -3.16
N ALA A 61 23.05 2.82 -4.33
CA ALA A 61 21.79 2.13 -4.59
C ALA A 61 21.60 0.90 -3.67
N GLU A 62 22.68 0.14 -3.42
CA GLU A 62 22.65 -0.99 -2.49
C GLU A 62 22.42 -0.52 -1.05
N ALA A 63 23.09 0.56 -0.61
CA ALA A 63 22.89 1.14 0.71
C ALA A 63 21.44 1.60 0.93
N ASP A 64 20.83 2.27 -0.05
CA ASP A 64 19.42 2.66 0.00
C ASP A 64 18.47 1.46 0.05
N ASN A 65 18.75 0.40 -0.71
CA ASN A 65 17.96 -0.82 -0.68
C ASN A 65 18.06 -1.53 0.69
N VAL A 66 19.26 -1.61 1.26
CA VAL A 66 19.50 -2.18 2.60
C VAL A 66 18.76 -1.36 3.66
N LYS A 67 18.87 -0.02 3.61
CA LYS A 67 18.18 0.89 4.52
C LYS A 67 16.67 0.68 4.49
N ARG A 68 16.07 0.68 3.30
CA ARG A 68 14.62 0.45 3.15
C ARG A 68 14.19 -0.93 3.65
N ARG A 69 15.02 -1.95 3.45
CA ARG A 69 14.76 -3.30 3.97
C ARG A 69 14.83 -3.32 5.48
N ALA A 70 15.88 -2.77 6.07
CA ALA A 70 16.05 -2.72 7.52
C ALA A 70 14.90 -1.95 8.22
N GLU A 71 14.41 -0.86 7.63
CA GLU A 71 13.26 -0.12 8.15
C GLU A 71 11.98 -0.98 8.15
N ARG A 72 11.73 -1.77 7.09
CA ARG A 72 10.60 -2.70 7.05
C ARG A 72 10.75 -3.79 8.10
N GLU A 73 11.90 -4.45 8.16
CA GLU A 73 12.17 -5.52 9.14
C GLU A 73 12.05 -5.03 10.58
N MET A 74 12.49 -3.80 10.87
CA MET A 74 12.34 -3.19 12.19
C MET A 74 10.86 -2.95 12.54
N ASN A 75 10.06 -2.46 11.60
CA ASN A 75 8.63 -2.24 11.80
C ASN A 75 7.90 -3.57 11.97
N ASP A 76 8.25 -4.58 11.16
CA ASP A 76 7.69 -5.93 11.28
C ASP A 76 8.06 -6.58 12.61
N ALA A 77 9.30 -6.43 13.06
CA ALA A 77 9.74 -6.94 14.35
C ALA A 77 9.00 -6.29 15.53
N ARG A 78 8.79 -4.97 15.47
CA ARG A 78 7.99 -4.24 16.48
C ARG A 78 6.55 -4.73 16.51
N ALA A 79 5.91 -4.84 15.34
CA ALA A 79 4.55 -5.35 15.22
C ALA A 79 4.44 -6.78 15.72
N TYR A 80 5.43 -7.63 15.41
CA TYR A 80 5.45 -9.03 15.87
C TYR A 80 5.61 -9.16 17.38
N ALA A 81 6.49 -8.37 17.99
CA ALA A 81 6.78 -8.44 19.42
C ALA A 81 5.54 -8.23 20.30
N ILE A 82 4.65 -7.31 19.91
CA ILE A 82 3.43 -7.00 20.69
C ILE A 82 2.18 -7.74 20.23
N THR A 83 2.23 -8.45 19.09
CA THR A 83 1.05 -9.12 18.52
C THR A 83 0.43 -10.13 19.47
N ARG A 84 1.27 -10.93 20.17
CA ARG A 84 0.77 -11.92 21.13
C ARG A 84 0.07 -11.25 22.31
N PHE A 85 0.71 -10.26 22.91
CA PHE A 85 0.13 -9.48 24.01
C PHE A 85 -1.17 -8.77 23.59
N ALA A 86 -1.16 -8.14 22.42
CA ALA A 86 -2.36 -7.51 21.87
C ALA A 86 -3.49 -8.54 21.72
N ARG A 87 -3.21 -9.72 21.16
CA ARG A 87 -4.21 -10.78 21.00
C ARG A 87 -4.83 -11.24 22.34
N ASP A 88 -4.02 -11.37 23.37
CA ASP A 88 -4.49 -11.76 24.70
C ASP A 88 -5.41 -10.65 25.30
N LEU A 89 -5.08 -9.37 25.07
CA LEU A 89 -5.90 -8.25 25.51
C LEU A 89 -7.23 -8.10 24.75
N LEU A 90 -7.33 -8.59 23.49
CA LEU A 90 -8.59 -8.56 22.75
C LEU A 90 -9.71 -9.31 23.47
N GLY A 91 -9.36 -10.38 24.22
CA GLY A 91 -10.34 -11.10 25.06
C GLY A 91 -10.94 -10.22 26.15
N VAL A 92 -10.16 -9.32 26.73
CA VAL A 92 -10.62 -8.36 27.73
C VAL A 92 -11.57 -7.34 27.10
N ALA A 93 -11.21 -6.79 25.95
CA ALA A 93 -12.06 -5.86 25.22
C ALA A 93 -13.41 -6.48 24.81
N ASP A 94 -13.40 -7.73 24.35
CA ASP A 94 -14.62 -8.45 24.00
C ASP A 94 -15.52 -8.69 25.23
N ASN A 95 -14.93 -9.03 26.39
CA ASN A 95 -15.67 -9.23 27.63
C ASN A 95 -16.28 -7.92 28.13
N LEU A 96 -15.56 -6.80 28.05
CA LEU A 96 -16.10 -5.48 28.39
C LEU A 96 -17.27 -5.11 27.47
N SER A 97 -17.12 -5.27 26.18
CA SER A 97 -18.18 -4.99 25.21
C SER A 97 -19.43 -5.87 25.45
N ARG A 98 -19.21 -7.17 25.74
CA ARG A 98 -20.29 -8.09 26.07
C ARG A 98 -21.01 -7.71 27.39
N ALA A 99 -20.26 -7.28 28.40
CA ALA A 99 -20.82 -6.82 29.67
C ALA A 99 -21.70 -5.57 29.48
N LEU A 100 -21.24 -4.62 28.64
CA LEU A 100 -22.00 -3.43 28.26
C LEU A 100 -23.29 -3.76 27.49
N GLN A 101 -23.21 -4.72 26.56
CA GLN A 101 -24.38 -5.18 25.80
C GLN A 101 -25.42 -5.88 26.69
N ALA A 102 -24.96 -6.59 27.75
CA ALA A 102 -25.82 -7.27 28.70
C ALA A 102 -26.33 -6.36 29.82
N ALA A 103 -25.78 -5.15 29.95
CA ALA A 103 -26.20 -4.19 30.97
C ALA A 103 -27.65 -3.75 30.75
N PRO A 104 -28.45 -3.62 31.83
CA PRO A 104 -29.82 -3.16 31.72
C PRO A 104 -29.84 -1.70 31.22
N LYS A 105 -30.55 -1.48 30.11
CA LYS A 105 -30.69 -0.15 29.48
C LYS A 105 -31.83 0.70 30.07
N GLU A 106 -32.81 0.05 30.70
CA GLU A 106 -34.00 0.69 31.24
C GLU A 106 -34.21 0.25 32.70
N ASN A 107 -34.69 1.17 33.54
CA ASN A 107 -35.01 0.95 34.94
C ASN A 107 -33.86 0.45 35.83
N ALA A 108 -32.62 0.79 35.51
CA ALA A 108 -31.49 0.48 36.39
C ALA A 108 -31.49 1.42 37.61
N ASP A 109 -31.22 0.89 38.79
CA ASP A 109 -30.93 1.70 39.99
C ASP A 109 -29.76 2.66 39.69
N ALA A 110 -29.76 3.83 40.34
CA ALA A 110 -28.71 4.84 40.14
C ALA A 110 -27.28 4.26 40.34
N ALA A 111 -27.13 3.29 41.23
CA ALA A 111 -25.87 2.57 41.46
C ALA A 111 -25.44 1.73 40.23
N VAL A 112 -26.38 1.04 39.59
CA VAL A 112 -26.14 0.26 38.38
C VAL A 112 -25.81 1.20 37.19
N GLY A 113 -26.51 2.32 37.07
CA GLY A 113 -26.24 3.34 36.07
C GLY A 113 -24.79 3.91 36.16
N GLY A 114 -24.35 4.20 37.40
CA GLY A 114 -22.99 4.64 37.67
C GLY A 114 -21.93 3.58 37.29
N LEU A 115 -22.20 2.30 37.55
CA LEU A 115 -21.33 1.19 37.18
C LEU A 115 -21.22 1.04 35.66
N VAL A 116 -22.35 1.11 34.93
CA VAL A 116 -22.37 1.03 33.46
C VAL A 116 -21.56 2.18 32.83
N THR A 117 -21.78 3.41 33.34
CA THR A 117 -20.98 4.56 32.86
C THR A 117 -19.48 4.37 33.11
N GLY A 118 -19.08 3.87 34.28
CA GLY A 118 -17.69 3.54 34.58
C GLY A 118 -17.11 2.49 33.63
N LEU A 119 -17.91 1.48 33.27
CA LEU A 119 -17.52 0.43 32.34
C LEU A 119 -17.35 0.97 30.90
N GLU A 120 -18.28 1.84 30.46
CA GLU A 120 -18.16 2.54 29.15
C GLU A 120 -16.90 3.40 29.05
N MET A 121 -16.61 4.15 30.13
CA MET A 121 -15.36 4.93 30.17
C MET A 121 -14.12 4.05 30.14
N THR A 122 -14.15 2.89 30.77
CA THR A 122 -13.06 1.92 30.77
C THR A 122 -12.86 1.31 29.38
N GLU A 123 -13.94 0.90 28.70
CA GLU A 123 -13.89 0.42 27.32
C GLU A 123 -13.30 1.48 26.38
N LYS A 124 -13.80 2.70 26.46
CA LYS A 124 -13.30 3.83 25.66
C LYS A 124 -11.82 4.10 25.89
N SER A 125 -11.36 4.06 27.13
CA SER A 125 -9.96 4.25 27.47
C SER A 125 -9.09 3.12 26.93
N LEU A 126 -9.56 1.87 26.99
CA LEU A 126 -8.87 0.71 26.43
C LEU A 126 -8.77 0.81 24.90
N LEU A 127 -9.84 1.17 24.21
CA LEU A 127 -9.84 1.34 22.75
C LEU A 127 -8.90 2.47 22.33
N SER A 128 -8.88 3.60 23.05
CA SER A 128 -7.95 4.70 22.78
C SER A 128 -6.50 4.28 23.01
N ALA A 129 -6.21 3.46 24.02
CA ALA A 129 -4.88 2.90 24.24
C ALA A 129 -4.48 1.95 23.10
N PHE A 130 -5.41 1.18 22.57
CA PHE A 130 -5.16 0.33 21.40
C PHE A 130 -4.77 1.17 20.17
N GLU A 131 -5.55 2.19 19.84
CA GLU A 131 -5.28 3.11 18.72
C GLU A 131 -3.92 3.81 18.86
N SER A 132 -3.59 4.29 20.05
CA SER A 132 -2.31 4.93 20.34
C SER A 132 -1.09 4.00 20.13
N ASN A 133 -1.32 2.68 20.26
CA ASN A 133 -0.30 1.66 20.02
C ASN A 133 -0.38 1.04 18.60
N GLY A 134 -1.15 1.65 17.69
CA GLY A 134 -1.27 1.21 16.29
C GLY A 134 -2.18 0.01 16.08
N LEU A 135 -3.00 -0.37 17.08
CA LEU A 135 -4.01 -1.42 16.98
C LEU A 135 -5.35 -0.80 16.58
N THR A 136 -5.73 -0.97 15.33
CA THR A 136 -6.98 -0.44 14.75
C THR A 136 -8.10 -1.48 14.83
N ARG A 137 -9.29 -1.05 15.21
CA ARG A 137 -10.49 -1.87 15.21
C ARG A 137 -11.04 -2.04 13.80
N VAL A 138 -11.38 -3.28 13.45
CA VAL A 138 -12.02 -3.66 12.18
C VAL A 138 -13.42 -4.17 12.51
N ALA A 139 -14.43 -3.36 12.26
CA ALA A 139 -15.83 -3.70 12.55
C ALA A 139 -16.69 -3.14 11.40
N PRO A 140 -16.81 -3.86 10.28
CA PRO A 140 -17.59 -3.41 9.14
C PRO A 140 -19.06 -3.23 9.51
N GLU A 141 -19.65 -2.15 9.03
CA GLU A 141 -21.07 -1.87 9.20
C GLU A 141 -21.92 -2.70 8.23
N ALA A 142 -23.22 -2.78 8.52
CA ALA A 142 -24.17 -3.44 7.62
C ALA A 142 -24.20 -2.76 6.26
N GLY A 143 -24.02 -3.55 5.19
CA GLY A 143 -23.96 -3.06 3.81
C GLY A 143 -22.54 -2.77 3.29
N GLU A 144 -21.51 -2.86 4.13
CA GLU A 144 -20.13 -2.78 3.68
C GLU A 144 -19.70 -4.02 2.89
N ALA A 145 -18.69 -3.86 2.04
CA ALA A 145 -18.15 -4.95 1.24
C ALA A 145 -17.38 -5.94 2.14
N PHE A 146 -17.57 -7.23 1.89
CA PHE A 146 -16.75 -8.26 2.54
C PHE A 146 -15.33 -8.26 1.96
N ASP A 147 -14.34 -8.10 2.83
CA ASP A 147 -12.90 -8.23 2.48
C ASP A 147 -12.33 -9.50 3.12
N PRO A 148 -11.94 -10.52 2.33
CA PRO A 148 -11.37 -11.76 2.85
C PRO A 148 -10.06 -11.58 3.64
N ASN A 149 -9.34 -10.47 3.46
CA ASN A 149 -8.10 -10.21 4.17
C ASN A 149 -8.35 -9.69 5.60
N LEU A 150 -9.47 -9.02 5.84
CA LEU A 150 -9.82 -8.40 7.11
C LEU A 150 -10.96 -9.10 7.85
N HIS A 151 -11.81 -9.79 7.11
CA HIS A 151 -13.06 -10.36 7.61
C HIS A 151 -13.08 -11.88 7.47
N GLN A 152 -13.69 -12.55 8.43
CA GLN A 152 -13.99 -13.98 8.39
C GLN A 152 -15.52 -14.17 8.37
N ALA A 153 -16.06 -14.64 7.27
CA ALA A 153 -17.46 -15.00 7.17
C ALA A 153 -17.73 -16.26 8.02
N MET A 154 -18.63 -16.16 9.01
CA MET A 154 -19.03 -17.28 9.86
C MET A 154 -20.24 -18.01 9.31
N MET A 155 -21.15 -17.26 8.68
CA MET A 155 -22.34 -17.81 8.03
C MET A 155 -22.80 -16.89 6.90
N GLU A 156 -23.49 -17.47 5.94
CA GLU A 156 -24.27 -16.77 4.95
C GLU A 156 -25.75 -16.81 5.31
N GLN A 157 -26.42 -15.66 5.27
CA GLN A 157 -27.83 -15.54 5.59
C GLN A 157 -28.56 -14.82 4.45
N PRO A 158 -29.75 -15.28 4.04
CA PRO A 158 -30.57 -14.52 3.12
C PRO A 158 -30.93 -13.15 3.72
N SER A 159 -30.85 -12.10 2.92
CA SER A 159 -31.21 -10.75 3.33
C SER A 159 -31.80 -9.98 2.17
N ASP A 160 -32.94 -9.34 2.42
CA ASP A 160 -33.57 -8.43 1.45
C ASP A 160 -33.06 -6.98 1.64
N ALA A 161 -32.46 -6.70 2.81
CA ALA A 161 -31.98 -5.36 3.16
C ALA A 161 -30.53 -5.09 2.69
N VAL A 162 -29.75 -6.15 2.48
CA VAL A 162 -28.30 -6.04 2.18
C VAL A 162 -28.01 -6.80 0.88
N ALA A 163 -27.28 -6.14 -0.02
CA ALA A 163 -26.92 -6.75 -1.29
C ALA A 163 -26.05 -8.01 -1.11
N PRO A 164 -26.19 -9.03 -1.99
CA PRO A 164 -25.43 -10.25 -1.93
C PRO A 164 -23.92 -10.05 -1.82
N GLY A 165 -23.25 -10.81 -0.96
CA GLY A 165 -21.80 -10.73 -0.74
C GLY A 165 -21.36 -9.57 0.14
N LYS A 166 -22.28 -8.80 0.71
CA LYS A 166 -21.98 -7.74 1.68
C LYS A 166 -22.21 -8.21 3.11
N VAL A 167 -21.64 -7.48 4.06
CA VAL A 167 -21.78 -7.76 5.50
C VAL A 167 -23.18 -7.40 5.96
N ILE A 168 -23.86 -8.32 6.64
CA ILE A 168 -25.14 -8.08 7.31
C ILE A 168 -24.90 -7.51 8.70
N GLN A 169 -24.00 -8.16 9.45
CA GLN A 169 -23.62 -7.70 10.79
C GLN A 169 -22.26 -8.25 11.19
N THR A 170 -21.59 -7.55 12.09
CA THR A 170 -20.37 -7.97 12.75
C THR A 170 -20.71 -8.66 14.07
N MET A 171 -20.38 -9.95 14.18
CA MET A 171 -20.56 -10.75 15.41
C MET A 171 -19.46 -10.45 16.44
N GLN A 172 -18.23 -10.26 15.95
CA GLN A 172 -17.09 -9.96 16.78
C GLN A 172 -16.14 -9.04 16.00
N ALA A 173 -15.73 -7.94 16.62
CA ALA A 173 -14.80 -7.01 16.01
C ALA A 173 -13.43 -7.65 15.77
N GLY A 174 -12.86 -7.40 14.61
CA GLY A 174 -11.48 -7.70 14.30
C GLY A 174 -10.53 -6.58 14.73
N TYR A 175 -9.23 -6.87 14.64
CA TYR A 175 -8.19 -5.89 14.94
C TYR A 175 -6.99 -6.09 14.04
N ALA A 176 -6.41 -4.99 13.59
CA ALA A 176 -5.17 -4.95 12.82
C ALA A 176 -4.12 -4.11 13.54
N LEU A 177 -2.89 -4.60 13.65
CA LEU A 177 -1.76 -3.92 14.25
C LEU A 177 -0.81 -3.45 13.15
N PHE A 178 -0.64 -2.13 13.01
CA PHE A 178 0.14 -1.52 11.94
C PHE A 178 -0.21 -2.06 10.54
N GLY A 179 -1.51 -2.27 10.27
CA GLY A 179 -2.00 -2.82 9.00
C GLY A 179 -1.95 -4.35 8.87
N ARG A 180 -1.37 -5.07 9.84
CA ARG A 180 -1.34 -6.54 9.87
C ARG A 180 -2.49 -7.07 10.73
N VAL A 181 -3.30 -7.96 10.19
CA VAL A 181 -4.41 -8.57 10.93
C VAL A 181 -3.90 -9.41 12.09
N VAL A 182 -4.30 -9.05 13.31
CA VAL A 182 -4.09 -9.81 14.55
C VAL A 182 -5.22 -10.82 14.73
N ARG A 183 -6.46 -10.37 14.46
CA ARG A 183 -7.68 -11.16 14.48
C ARG A 183 -8.65 -10.59 13.43
N PRO A 184 -9.16 -11.41 12.49
CA PRO A 184 -10.17 -10.97 11.54
C PRO A 184 -11.49 -10.64 12.25
N ALA A 185 -12.30 -9.75 11.67
CA ALA A 185 -13.67 -9.52 12.13
C ALA A 185 -14.55 -10.71 11.74
N MET A 186 -15.28 -11.27 12.69
CA MET A 186 -16.25 -12.32 12.44
C MET A 186 -17.58 -11.71 12.00
N VAL A 187 -17.99 -11.99 10.78
CA VAL A 187 -19.15 -11.35 10.14
C VAL A 187 -20.16 -12.37 9.61
N VAL A 188 -21.41 -11.93 9.52
CA VAL A 188 -22.46 -12.60 8.74
C VAL A 188 -22.58 -11.88 7.42
N VAL A 189 -22.56 -12.61 6.30
CA VAL A 189 -22.66 -12.05 4.95
C VAL A 189 -23.98 -12.41 4.28
N ALA A 190 -24.44 -11.55 3.38
CA ALA A 190 -25.63 -11.81 2.59
C ALA A 190 -25.36 -12.91 1.56
N ALA A 191 -26.20 -13.95 1.55
CA ALA A 191 -26.09 -15.08 0.64
C ALA A 191 -26.19 -14.63 -0.82
N ARG A 192 -25.34 -15.20 -1.68
CA ARG A 192 -25.41 -15.00 -3.12
C ARG A 192 -26.64 -15.72 -3.64
N GLY A 193 -27.71 -14.99 -3.96
CA GLY A 193 -28.98 -15.55 -4.49
C GLY A 193 -30.25 -15.11 -3.76
N SER A 194 -30.13 -14.30 -2.68
CA SER A 194 -31.28 -13.73 -1.98
C SER A 194 -31.82 -12.42 -2.60
N GLY A 195 -31.35 -12.02 -3.77
CA GLY A 195 -31.96 -10.91 -4.52
C GLY A 195 -33.22 -11.40 -5.21
N GLY A 196 -34.37 -10.94 -4.73
CA GLY A 196 -35.73 -11.18 -5.19
C GLY A 196 -35.91 -11.63 -6.65
N GLY A 197 -35.85 -12.91 -6.84
CA GLY A 197 -36.38 -13.60 -8.01
C GLY A 197 -37.45 -14.56 -7.51
N SER A 198 -38.71 -14.16 -7.65
CA SER A 198 -39.84 -15.04 -7.55
C SER A 198 -39.58 -16.25 -8.45
N GLN A 199 -39.18 -17.36 -7.88
CA GLN A 199 -39.29 -18.63 -8.57
C GLN A 199 -40.76 -18.91 -8.66
N GLU A 200 -41.37 -18.69 -9.84
CA GLU A 200 -42.63 -19.26 -10.18
C GLU A 200 -42.52 -20.79 -10.03
N PRO A 201 -43.39 -21.41 -9.21
CA PRO A 201 -43.42 -22.86 -9.13
C PRO A 201 -44.17 -23.40 -10.34
N GLY A 202 -43.47 -24.10 -11.24
CA GLY A 202 -44.07 -25.06 -12.08
C GLY A 202 -44.22 -24.76 -13.57
N ALA A 203 -43.17 -24.91 -14.32
CA ALA A 203 -43.28 -25.41 -15.67
C ALA A 203 -43.18 -26.95 -15.62
N ARG A 204 -44.33 -27.62 -15.58
CA ARG A 204 -44.44 -29.05 -15.85
C ARG A 204 -43.94 -29.30 -17.26
N VAL A 205 -42.87 -30.07 -17.39
CA VAL A 205 -42.46 -30.64 -18.67
C VAL A 205 -43.37 -31.84 -18.90
N ASP A 206 -44.40 -31.70 -19.72
CA ASP A 206 -45.17 -32.82 -20.27
C ASP A 206 -44.24 -33.62 -21.17
N ALA A 207 -43.77 -34.77 -20.67
CA ALA A 207 -43.19 -35.82 -21.48
C ALA A 207 -44.35 -36.50 -22.25
N LYS A 208 -44.41 -36.25 -23.57
CA LYS A 208 -45.23 -37.09 -24.49
C LYS A 208 -44.35 -38.20 -25.06
N VAL A 209 -44.83 -39.41 -24.83
CA VAL A 209 -44.43 -40.71 -25.41
C VAL A 209 -44.22 -40.62 -26.92
#